data_67d21e7e8ae6170069aaa91f55aa97a4
#
_entry.id   67d21e7e8ae6170069aaa91f55aa97a4
#
_cell.length_a   1.000
_cell.length_b   1.000
_cell.length_c   1.000
_cell.angle_alpha   90.00
_cell.angle_beta   90.00
_cell.angle_gamma   90.00
#
_symmetry.space_group_name_H-M   'P 1'
#
loop_
_entity.id
_entity.type
_entity.pdbx_description
1 polymer ?
#
loop_
_entity_poly.entity_id
_entity_poly.type
_entity_poly.pdbx_seq_one_letter_code
_entity_poly.pdbx_strand_id
1 'polypeptide(L)'
;PSFGQDILNADATVCSSKDEWRKWFKGIAVRSESGGGGIVSLEPNVGVSYMRIHYHNSTDTTSYDLVLNGNAARATHFRHVWPAPYTALNDSLATAGTDQVVLLGTGGSYLRLDLFGLDGLDLPEGAVINRAEIRLPVDQQVSKLERPNFLTAFLRREAGGIELTPEATSPGVAYDGTYNPDTEAHTLHMPVHTQPPFNAQAPRPSVYL
;
A
#
# COMPACT_ATOMS: atom_id res chain seq x y z
N PRO A 1 -6.21 -22.45 31.56
CA PRO A 1 -6.10 -21.02 31.84
C PRO A 1 -6.43 -20.25 30.58
N SER A 2 -7.24 -19.24 30.72
CA SER A 2 -7.52 -18.34 29.60
C SER A 2 -6.37 -17.36 29.44
N PHE A 3 -6.13 -16.89 28.23
CA PHE A 3 -5.12 -15.87 27.94
C PHE A 3 -5.28 -14.63 28.87
N GLY A 4 -6.51 -14.25 29.22
CA GLY A 4 -6.76 -13.20 30.20
C GLY A 4 -6.18 -13.52 31.58
N GLN A 5 -6.23 -14.76 32.01
CA GLN A 5 -5.63 -15.20 33.29
C GLN A 5 -4.10 -15.13 33.23
N ASP A 6 -3.51 -15.43 32.09
CA ASP A 6 -2.04 -15.33 31.92
C ASP A 6 -1.60 -13.88 32.06
N ILE A 7 -2.37 -12.91 31.52
CA ILE A 7 -2.08 -11.49 31.67
C ILE A 7 -2.22 -11.05 33.14
N LEU A 8 -3.27 -11.48 33.83
CA LEU A 8 -3.47 -11.12 35.24
C LEU A 8 -2.41 -11.70 36.16
N ASN A 9 -1.86 -12.85 35.81
CA ASN A 9 -0.80 -13.52 36.55
C ASN A 9 0.62 -13.15 36.08
N ALA A 10 0.74 -12.27 35.09
CA ALA A 10 2.05 -11.86 34.60
C ALA A 10 2.87 -11.19 35.70
N ASP A 11 4.15 -11.49 35.74
CA ASP A 11 5.07 -10.86 36.69
C ASP A 11 5.10 -9.33 36.47
N ALA A 12 5.27 -8.58 37.56
CA ALA A 12 5.31 -7.12 37.51
C ALA A 12 6.40 -6.60 36.56
N THR A 13 7.49 -7.36 36.36
CA THR A 13 8.54 -7.01 35.42
C THR A 13 8.06 -6.99 33.97
N VAL A 14 7.09 -7.81 33.61
CA VAL A 14 6.49 -7.82 32.27
C VAL A 14 5.81 -6.50 31.94
N CYS A 15 5.20 -5.87 32.92
CA CYS A 15 4.51 -4.58 32.77
C CYS A 15 5.42 -3.38 33.04
N SER A 16 6.70 -3.59 33.39
CA SER A 16 7.62 -2.52 33.77
C SER A 16 8.04 -1.62 32.61
N SER A 17 8.04 -2.16 31.38
CA SER A 17 8.36 -1.40 30.17
C SER A 17 7.69 -1.97 28.93
N LYS A 18 7.61 -1.15 27.87
CA LYS A 18 7.13 -1.56 26.56
C LYS A 18 7.92 -2.72 25.98
N ASP A 19 9.22 -2.76 26.20
CA ASP A 19 10.10 -3.80 25.66
C ASP A 19 9.93 -5.12 26.39
N GLU A 20 9.78 -5.11 27.70
CA GLU A 20 9.50 -6.32 28.48
C GLU A 20 8.10 -6.88 28.12
N TRP A 21 7.11 -5.98 28.01
CA TRP A 21 5.77 -6.38 27.52
C TRP A 21 5.83 -7.07 26.16
N ARG A 22 6.58 -6.50 25.19
CA ARG A 22 6.72 -7.08 23.83
C ARG A 22 7.47 -8.42 23.81
N LYS A 23 8.38 -8.62 24.73
CA LYS A 23 9.07 -9.92 24.86
C LYS A 23 8.10 -11.00 25.29
N TRP A 24 7.17 -10.68 26.15
CA TRP A 24 6.17 -11.59 26.69
C TRP A 24 4.96 -11.72 25.78
N PHE A 25 4.34 -10.60 25.38
CA PHE A 25 3.16 -10.56 24.52
C PHE A 25 3.55 -10.25 23.07
N LYS A 26 3.50 -11.27 22.21
CA LYS A 26 3.91 -11.17 20.80
C LYS A 26 2.87 -10.53 19.90
N GLY A 27 1.66 -10.33 20.37
CA GLY A 27 0.57 -9.73 19.63
C GLY A 27 -0.57 -10.68 19.32
N ILE A 28 -1.53 -10.18 18.57
CA ILE A 28 -2.70 -10.91 18.10
C ILE A 28 -2.64 -11.03 16.59
N ALA A 29 -2.80 -12.23 16.08
CA ALA A 29 -2.95 -12.48 14.65
C ALA A 29 -4.42 -12.78 14.34
N VAL A 30 -5.00 -12.00 13.44
CA VAL A 30 -6.31 -12.27 12.87
C VAL A 30 -6.09 -12.87 11.49
N ARG A 31 -6.62 -14.06 11.27
CA ARG A 31 -6.49 -14.79 9.99
C ARG A 31 -7.87 -15.10 9.45
N SER A 32 -8.02 -14.95 8.15
CA SER A 32 -9.15 -15.51 7.41
C SER A 32 -8.85 -16.99 7.15
N GLU A 33 -9.71 -17.87 7.59
CA GLU A 33 -9.69 -19.27 7.17
C GLU A 33 -10.58 -19.43 5.94
N SER A 34 -10.12 -20.23 4.99
CA SER A 34 -10.72 -20.40 3.67
C SER A 34 -12.19 -20.78 3.73
N GLY A 35 -13.00 -20.23 2.87
CA GLY A 35 -14.27 -20.87 2.55
C GLY A 35 -15.41 -20.03 2.10
N GLY A 36 -15.42 -18.83 1.81
CA GLY A 36 -16.74 -18.25 1.54
C GLY A 36 -16.79 -17.04 0.60
N GLY A 37 -15.68 -16.61 0.06
CA GLY A 37 -15.67 -15.53 -0.94
C GLY A 37 -16.10 -14.16 -0.39
N GLY A 38 -15.86 -13.88 0.88
CA GLY A 38 -16.09 -12.56 1.47
C GLY A 38 -14.79 -11.84 1.77
N ILE A 39 -14.79 -10.52 1.60
CA ILE A 39 -13.70 -9.65 2.04
C ILE A 39 -14.21 -8.88 3.27
N VAL A 40 -13.48 -8.97 4.37
CA VAL A 40 -13.73 -8.18 5.57
C VAL A 40 -12.57 -7.21 5.74
N SER A 41 -12.85 -5.94 5.67
CA SER A 41 -11.89 -4.90 6.00
C SER A 41 -11.87 -4.69 7.51
N LEU A 42 -10.70 -4.89 8.11
CA LEU A 42 -10.46 -4.59 9.50
C LEU A 42 -9.57 -3.35 9.57
N GLU A 43 -10.03 -2.36 10.27
CA GLU A 43 -9.24 -1.16 10.54
C GLU A 43 -8.72 -1.21 11.97
N PRO A 44 -7.53 -1.79 12.23
CA PRO A 44 -6.95 -1.85 13.55
C PRO A 44 -6.39 -0.49 13.94
N ASN A 45 -7.23 0.55 13.93
CA ASN A 45 -6.80 1.92 14.14
C ASN A 45 -7.15 2.48 15.51
N VAL A 46 -6.52 3.57 15.73
CA VAL A 46 -6.44 4.37 16.92
C VAL A 46 -7.80 4.64 17.54
N GLY A 47 -7.93 4.26 18.81
CA GLY A 47 -9.02 4.72 19.66
C GLY A 47 -10.30 3.88 19.64
N VAL A 48 -10.47 2.98 18.65
CA VAL A 48 -11.69 2.14 18.53
C VAL A 48 -11.39 0.65 18.68
N SER A 49 -10.16 0.24 18.46
CA SER A 49 -9.75 -1.16 18.59
C SER A 49 -9.08 -1.39 19.94
N TYR A 50 -9.62 -2.33 20.69
CA TYR A 50 -9.08 -2.70 22.01
C TYR A 50 -9.30 -4.17 22.29
N MET A 51 -8.47 -4.72 23.15
CA MET A 51 -8.71 -6.01 23.78
C MET A 51 -9.16 -5.76 25.21
N ARG A 52 -10.37 -6.22 25.56
CA ARG A 52 -10.94 -6.07 26.89
C ARG A 52 -10.75 -7.33 27.71
N ILE A 53 -10.17 -7.15 28.88
CA ILE A 53 -10.03 -8.19 29.87
C ILE A 53 -11.09 -7.95 30.95
N HIS A 54 -12.02 -8.88 31.07
CA HIS A 54 -12.98 -8.87 32.16
C HIS A 54 -12.44 -9.72 33.30
N TYR A 55 -12.44 -9.17 34.48
CA TYR A 55 -11.99 -9.88 35.67
C TYR A 55 -12.86 -9.54 36.87
N HIS A 56 -12.87 -10.43 37.86
CA HIS A 56 -13.51 -10.19 39.13
C HIS A 56 -12.53 -10.47 40.25
N ASN A 57 -12.64 -9.70 41.29
CA ASN A 57 -12.04 -9.98 42.59
C ASN A 57 -13.14 -10.34 43.58
N SER A 58 -12.81 -10.53 44.85
CA SER A 58 -13.76 -10.89 45.88
C SER A 58 -14.87 -9.85 46.12
N THR A 59 -14.72 -8.65 45.62
CA THR A 59 -15.57 -7.50 45.94
C THR A 59 -16.27 -6.93 44.71
N ASP A 60 -15.66 -7.01 43.55
CA ASP A 60 -16.12 -6.28 42.36
C ASP A 60 -15.82 -7.02 41.06
N THR A 61 -16.63 -6.72 40.04
CA THR A 61 -16.42 -7.16 38.66
C THR A 61 -16.10 -5.95 37.81
N THR A 62 -14.95 -5.98 37.14
CA THR A 62 -14.47 -4.84 36.36
C THR A 62 -13.79 -5.28 35.07
N SER A 63 -13.36 -4.33 34.25
CA SER A 63 -12.65 -4.61 33.01
C SER A 63 -11.50 -3.65 32.79
N TYR A 64 -10.51 -4.11 32.06
CA TYR A 64 -9.37 -3.32 31.62
C TYR A 64 -9.20 -3.40 30.11
N ASP A 65 -9.05 -2.24 29.45
CA ASP A 65 -8.89 -2.14 28.02
C ASP A 65 -7.43 -1.93 27.64
N LEU A 66 -6.89 -2.88 26.88
CA LEU A 66 -5.63 -2.72 26.17
C LEU A 66 -5.95 -2.09 24.81
N VAL A 67 -5.83 -0.77 24.77
CA VAL A 67 -6.20 0.02 23.59
C VAL A 67 -5.09 -0.03 22.54
N LEU A 68 -5.47 -0.29 21.30
CA LEU A 68 -4.59 -0.16 20.17
C LEU A 68 -4.34 1.33 19.87
N ASN A 69 -3.13 1.79 20.06
CA ASN A 69 -2.73 3.18 19.85
C ASN A 69 -1.70 3.32 18.71
N GLY A 70 -1.32 4.56 18.40
CA GLY A 70 -0.35 4.86 17.34
C GLY A 70 1.03 4.22 17.51
N ASN A 71 1.38 3.80 18.74
CA ASN A 71 2.65 3.14 19.05
C ASN A 71 2.60 1.61 18.89
N ALA A 72 1.43 1.04 18.61
CA ALA A 72 1.29 -0.39 18.40
C ALA A 72 1.81 -0.76 17.00
N ALA A 73 2.71 -1.74 16.95
CA ALA A 73 3.16 -2.31 15.68
C ALA A 73 2.02 -3.07 15.01
N ARG A 74 1.82 -2.83 13.73
CA ARG A 74 0.80 -3.47 12.91
C ARG A 74 1.43 -3.95 11.61
N ALA A 75 1.05 -5.12 11.17
CA ALA A 75 1.49 -5.67 9.90
C ALA A 75 0.32 -6.40 9.24
N THR A 76 0.16 -6.18 7.96
CA THR A 76 -0.78 -6.93 7.13
C THR A 76 0.02 -7.84 6.21
N HIS A 77 -0.37 -9.10 6.17
CA HIS A 77 0.22 -10.08 5.28
C HIS A 77 -0.85 -10.64 4.36
N PHE A 78 -0.64 -10.49 3.05
CA PHE A 78 -1.50 -11.08 2.03
C PHE A 78 -0.84 -12.32 1.44
N ARG A 79 -1.61 -13.38 1.31
CA ARG A 79 -1.24 -14.55 0.53
C ARG A 79 -2.15 -14.61 -0.69
N HIS A 80 -1.57 -14.43 -1.85
CA HIS A 80 -2.29 -14.49 -3.11
C HIS A 80 -2.21 -15.88 -3.71
N VAL A 81 -3.31 -16.37 -4.24
CA VAL A 81 -3.39 -17.56 -5.07
C VAL A 81 -3.98 -17.12 -6.39
N TRP A 82 -3.14 -17.06 -7.41
CA TRP A 82 -3.52 -16.56 -8.72
C TRP A 82 -4.14 -17.68 -9.56
N PRO A 83 -5.45 -17.61 -9.88
CA PRO A 83 -6.04 -18.52 -10.85
C PRO A 83 -5.59 -18.14 -12.26
N ALA A 84 -5.67 -19.09 -13.21
CA ALA A 84 -5.54 -18.75 -14.61
C ALA A 84 -6.64 -17.74 -15.03
N PRO A 85 -6.35 -16.70 -15.84
CA PRO A 85 -5.11 -16.42 -16.58
C PRO A 85 -4.05 -15.61 -15.78
N TYR A 86 -4.30 -15.31 -14.52
CA TYR A 86 -3.46 -14.39 -13.73
C TYR A 86 -2.17 -15.02 -13.16
N THR A 87 -1.89 -16.28 -13.49
CA THR A 87 -0.67 -16.98 -13.02
C THR A 87 0.61 -16.29 -13.47
N ALA A 88 0.58 -15.58 -14.59
CA ALA A 88 1.71 -14.78 -15.07
C ALA A 88 2.07 -13.62 -14.15
N LEU A 89 1.17 -13.18 -13.26
CA LEU A 89 1.46 -12.16 -12.25
C LEU A 89 2.43 -12.63 -11.16
N ASN A 90 2.63 -13.94 -11.04
CA ASN A 90 3.68 -14.49 -10.17
C ASN A 90 5.09 -14.29 -10.73
N ASP A 91 5.20 -13.97 -12.01
CA ASP A 91 6.48 -13.67 -12.64
C ASP A 91 6.78 -12.19 -12.45
N SER A 92 7.74 -11.89 -11.59
CA SER A 92 8.22 -10.53 -11.32
C SER A 92 8.81 -9.84 -12.56
N LEU A 93 8.98 -10.59 -13.64
CA LEU A 93 9.50 -10.15 -14.92
C LEU A 93 8.46 -10.25 -16.02
N ALA A 94 7.17 -10.06 -15.69
CA ALA A 94 6.13 -10.02 -16.70
C ALA A 94 6.60 -9.20 -17.90
N THR A 95 6.67 -9.85 -19.01
CA THR A 95 7.36 -9.43 -20.23
C THR A 95 6.85 -8.06 -20.66
N ALA A 96 7.77 -7.14 -20.88
CA ALA A 96 7.46 -5.87 -21.50
C ALA A 96 6.74 -6.10 -22.85
N GLY A 97 5.69 -5.34 -23.09
CA GLY A 97 4.99 -5.36 -24.38
C GLY A 97 3.71 -6.18 -24.44
N THR A 98 3.03 -6.38 -23.32
CA THR A 98 1.64 -6.87 -23.35
C THR A 98 0.67 -5.70 -23.56
N ASP A 99 -0.33 -5.89 -24.41
CA ASP A 99 -1.36 -4.87 -24.66
C ASP A 99 -2.26 -4.63 -23.45
N GLN A 100 -2.24 -5.53 -22.48
CA GLN A 100 -3.02 -5.45 -21.25
C GLN A 100 -2.19 -5.86 -20.05
N VAL A 101 -2.40 -5.14 -18.95
CA VAL A 101 -1.80 -5.46 -17.67
C VAL A 101 -2.88 -5.51 -16.59
N VAL A 102 -2.67 -6.33 -15.60
CA VAL A 102 -3.59 -6.44 -14.46
C VAL A 102 -2.96 -5.80 -13.23
N LEU A 103 -3.65 -4.82 -12.68
CA LEU A 103 -3.28 -4.16 -11.43
C LEU A 103 -4.23 -4.62 -10.32
N LEU A 104 -3.68 -5.16 -9.25
CA LEU A 104 -4.44 -5.69 -8.13
C LEU A 104 -4.02 -4.98 -6.85
N GLY A 105 -4.96 -4.33 -6.20
CA GLY A 105 -4.77 -3.71 -4.90
C GLY A 105 -4.43 -4.71 -3.80
N THR A 106 -4.39 -4.23 -2.55
CA THR A 106 -4.13 -5.05 -1.36
C THR A 106 -2.82 -5.84 -1.38
N GLY A 107 -1.74 -5.21 -1.91
CA GLY A 107 -0.43 -5.85 -2.02
C GLY A 107 -0.36 -6.93 -3.09
N GLY A 108 -1.27 -6.92 -4.07
CA GLY A 108 -1.34 -7.92 -5.12
C GLY A 108 -0.29 -7.74 -6.21
N SER A 109 -0.37 -6.66 -6.96
CA SER A 109 0.57 -6.36 -8.03
C SER A 109 0.79 -4.87 -8.14
N TYR A 110 1.86 -4.49 -8.78
CA TYR A 110 2.14 -3.12 -9.21
C TYR A 110 2.56 -3.12 -10.68
N LEU A 111 2.28 -2.03 -11.36
CA LEU A 111 2.68 -1.80 -12.75
C LEU A 111 3.97 -0.99 -12.77
N ARG A 112 4.97 -1.46 -13.51
CA ARG A 112 6.17 -0.68 -13.81
C ARG A 112 6.01 0.00 -15.16
N LEU A 113 6.19 1.30 -15.19
CA LEU A 113 6.20 2.12 -16.39
C LEU A 113 7.63 2.57 -16.67
N ASP A 114 8.19 2.10 -17.76
CA ASP A 114 9.48 2.55 -18.26
C ASP A 114 9.21 3.58 -19.37
N LEU A 115 9.55 4.82 -19.11
CA LEU A 115 9.29 5.93 -20.02
C LEU A 115 10.41 6.07 -21.06
N PHE A 116 10.54 5.06 -21.90
CA PHE A 116 11.56 5.05 -22.96
C PHE A 116 11.32 6.17 -23.98
N GLY A 117 12.40 6.73 -24.44
CA GLY A 117 12.37 7.77 -25.50
C GLY A 117 12.22 9.19 -24.99
N LEU A 118 11.94 9.41 -23.71
CA LEU A 118 11.98 10.77 -23.15
C LEU A 118 13.39 11.33 -23.11
N ASP A 119 14.41 10.47 -23.00
CA ASP A 119 15.82 10.87 -22.98
C ASP A 119 16.32 11.30 -24.36
N GLY A 120 15.57 10.95 -25.42
CA GLY A 120 15.84 11.37 -26.80
C GLY A 120 15.04 12.58 -27.26
N LEU A 121 14.28 13.22 -26.39
CA LEU A 121 13.59 14.46 -26.73
C LEU A 121 14.61 15.62 -26.84
N ASP A 122 14.76 16.14 -28.03
CA ASP A 122 15.56 17.32 -28.30
C ASP A 122 14.76 18.58 -27.90
N LEU A 123 14.83 18.91 -26.64
CA LEU A 123 14.16 20.10 -26.11
C LEU A 123 15.13 21.28 -26.14
N PRO A 124 14.67 22.47 -26.50
CA PRO A 124 15.47 23.69 -26.42
C PRO A 124 16.04 23.89 -25.00
N GLU A 125 17.24 24.48 -24.94
CA GLU A 125 17.82 24.81 -23.63
C GLU A 125 16.89 25.73 -22.83
N GLY A 126 16.64 25.36 -21.56
CA GLY A 126 15.72 26.07 -20.68
C GLY A 126 14.23 25.77 -20.91
N ALA A 127 13.90 24.82 -21.77
CA ALA A 127 12.52 24.41 -21.95
C ALA A 127 11.93 23.81 -20.66
N VAL A 128 10.71 24.22 -20.35
CA VAL A 128 9.95 23.72 -19.18
C VAL A 128 8.75 22.94 -19.68
N ILE A 129 8.62 21.70 -19.17
CA ILE A 129 7.45 20.86 -19.43
C ILE A 129 6.33 21.28 -18.47
N ASN A 130 5.34 21.97 -18.99
CA ASN A 130 4.21 22.42 -18.20
C ASN A 130 3.16 21.32 -17.99
N ARG A 131 3.10 20.36 -18.89
CA ARG A 131 2.13 19.26 -18.84
C ARG A 131 2.73 18.00 -19.43
N ALA A 132 2.67 16.94 -18.68
CA ALA A 132 2.96 15.58 -19.14
C ALA A 132 1.90 14.65 -18.53
N GLU A 133 1.27 13.85 -19.35
CA GLU A 133 0.17 12.99 -18.93
C GLU A 133 0.44 11.55 -19.37
N ILE A 134 0.22 10.64 -18.42
CA ILE A 134 0.12 9.21 -18.70
C ILE A 134 -1.35 8.84 -18.55
N ARG A 135 -1.95 8.39 -19.63
CA ARG A 135 -3.33 7.91 -19.63
C ARG A 135 -3.37 6.40 -19.65
N LEU A 136 -4.07 5.82 -18.70
CA LEU A 136 -4.21 4.38 -18.51
C LEU A 136 -5.67 4.00 -18.69
N PRO A 137 -6.07 3.58 -19.89
CA PRO A 137 -7.42 3.11 -20.15
C PRO A 137 -7.72 1.86 -19.31
N VAL A 138 -8.94 1.76 -18.81
CA VAL A 138 -9.40 0.63 -18.00
C VAL A 138 -10.29 -0.26 -18.86
N ASP A 139 -9.93 -1.53 -19.01
CA ASP A 139 -10.80 -2.52 -19.65
C ASP A 139 -11.89 -2.95 -18.67
N GLN A 140 -13.09 -2.50 -18.90
CA GLN A 140 -14.25 -2.79 -18.04
C GLN A 140 -14.82 -4.19 -18.22
N GLN A 141 -14.44 -4.88 -19.30
CA GLN A 141 -15.02 -6.20 -19.62
C GLN A 141 -14.35 -7.33 -18.81
N VAL A 142 -13.17 -7.11 -18.30
CA VAL A 142 -12.33 -8.16 -17.69
C VAL A 142 -12.59 -8.33 -16.19
N SER A 143 -13.09 -7.34 -15.50
CA SER A 143 -13.21 -7.41 -14.04
C SER A 143 -14.65 -7.26 -13.55
N LYS A 144 -15.08 -8.23 -12.74
CA LYS A 144 -16.29 -8.11 -11.91
C LYS A 144 -16.03 -7.36 -10.59
N LEU A 145 -14.77 -7.04 -10.33
CA LEU A 145 -14.37 -6.31 -9.13
C LEU A 145 -14.46 -4.81 -9.39
N GLU A 146 -14.78 -4.10 -8.35
CA GLU A 146 -14.78 -2.65 -8.39
C GLU A 146 -13.37 -2.13 -8.68
N ARG A 147 -13.26 -1.21 -9.63
CA ARG A 147 -11.99 -0.57 -9.97
C ARG A 147 -11.54 0.37 -8.85
N PRO A 148 -10.25 0.58 -8.66
CA PRO A 148 -9.77 1.58 -7.73
C PRO A 148 -10.22 2.99 -8.15
N ASN A 149 -10.55 3.82 -7.18
CA ASN A 149 -10.93 5.20 -7.46
C ASN A 149 -9.74 6.04 -7.93
N PHE A 150 -8.54 5.70 -7.49
CA PHE A 150 -7.32 6.39 -7.88
C PHE A 150 -6.12 5.44 -7.89
N LEU A 151 -5.10 5.79 -8.65
CA LEU A 151 -3.79 5.15 -8.68
C LEU A 151 -2.75 6.11 -8.13
N THR A 152 -1.79 5.59 -7.40
CA THR A 152 -0.69 6.40 -6.85
C THR A 152 0.63 6.00 -7.48
N ALA A 153 1.32 6.96 -8.06
CA ALA A 153 2.64 6.74 -8.62
C ALA A 153 3.73 6.83 -7.54
N PHE A 154 4.69 5.94 -7.62
CA PHE A 154 5.84 5.93 -6.73
C PHE A 154 7.12 5.49 -7.44
N LEU A 155 8.25 5.77 -6.82
CA LEU A 155 9.57 5.34 -7.26
C LEU A 155 10.07 4.25 -6.33
N ARG A 156 10.84 3.31 -6.85
CA ARG A 156 11.56 2.34 -6.03
C ARG A 156 12.99 2.80 -5.83
N ARG A 157 13.45 2.75 -4.60
CA ARG A 157 14.84 3.03 -4.25
C ARG A 157 15.70 1.78 -4.44
N GLU A 158 16.93 1.94 -4.89
CA GLU A 158 17.89 0.83 -5.01
C GLU A 158 18.15 0.12 -3.68
N ALA A 159 18.18 0.88 -2.58
CA ALA A 159 18.32 0.34 -1.23
C ALA A 159 17.05 -0.35 -0.68
N GLY A 160 16.01 -0.45 -1.50
CA GLY A 160 14.68 -0.90 -1.10
C GLY A 160 13.82 0.25 -0.56
N GLY A 161 12.51 0.00 -0.50
CA GLY A 161 11.51 1.00 -0.13
C GLY A 161 10.92 1.73 -1.33
N ILE A 162 9.89 2.51 -1.03
CA ILE A 162 9.15 3.31 -2.01
C ILE A 162 9.26 4.79 -1.65
N GLU A 163 9.19 5.63 -2.66
CA GLU A 163 9.15 7.08 -2.55
C GLU A 163 8.06 7.60 -3.49
N LEU A 164 7.25 8.53 -3.01
CA LEU A 164 6.25 9.16 -3.87
C LEU A 164 6.95 9.98 -4.97
N THR A 165 6.30 10.08 -6.12
CA THR A 165 6.80 10.96 -7.19
C THR A 165 6.83 12.42 -6.74
N PRO A 166 7.66 13.27 -7.35
CA PRO A 166 7.73 14.68 -6.98
C PRO A 166 6.37 15.38 -7.02
N GLU A 167 5.52 15.03 -7.98
CA GLU A 167 4.18 15.58 -8.12
C GLU A 167 3.29 15.26 -6.94
N ALA A 168 3.37 14.03 -6.42
CA ALA A 168 2.57 13.59 -5.28
C ALA A 168 3.00 14.28 -3.97
N THR A 169 4.19 14.86 -3.92
CA THR A 169 4.74 15.51 -2.71
C THR A 169 4.83 17.02 -2.82
N SER A 170 4.67 17.58 -4.01
CA SER A 170 4.86 19.02 -4.27
C SER A 170 3.55 19.78 -4.09
N PRO A 171 3.48 20.76 -3.17
CA PRO A 171 2.30 21.61 -3.04
C PRO A 171 2.02 22.38 -4.32
N GLY A 172 0.77 22.40 -4.74
CA GLY A 172 0.32 23.16 -5.91
C GLY A 172 0.49 22.46 -7.26
N VAL A 173 1.08 21.29 -7.30
CA VAL A 173 1.08 20.44 -8.50
C VAL A 173 -0.17 19.58 -8.46
N ALA A 174 -1.02 19.69 -9.48
CA ALA A 174 -2.19 18.84 -9.62
C ALA A 174 -1.73 17.42 -9.96
N TYR A 175 -1.63 16.59 -8.94
CA TYR A 175 -1.48 15.15 -9.10
C TYR A 175 -2.87 14.54 -9.11
N ASP A 176 -3.20 13.92 -10.22
CA ASP A 176 -4.47 13.24 -10.38
C ASP A 176 -4.19 11.83 -10.90
N GLY A 177 -4.56 10.85 -10.14
CA GLY A 177 -4.56 9.44 -10.56
C GLY A 177 -5.97 8.90 -10.52
N THR A 178 -6.95 9.82 -10.42
CA THR A 178 -8.35 9.50 -10.29
C THR A 178 -8.90 8.89 -11.59
N TYR A 179 -9.81 7.97 -11.45
CA TYR A 179 -10.53 7.43 -12.58
C TYR A 179 -11.55 8.45 -13.10
N ASN A 180 -11.50 8.70 -14.39
CA ASN A 180 -12.47 9.53 -15.07
C ASN A 180 -13.46 8.65 -15.86
N PRO A 181 -14.76 8.63 -15.50
CA PRO A 181 -15.75 7.79 -16.16
C PRO A 181 -16.02 8.21 -17.62
N ASP A 182 -15.86 9.50 -17.96
CA ASP A 182 -16.10 9.99 -19.31
C ASP A 182 -15.03 9.51 -20.31
N THR A 183 -13.82 9.31 -19.82
CA THR A 183 -12.70 8.84 -20.62
C THR A 183 -12.32 7.38 -20.37
N GLU A 184 -12.99 6.76 -19.41
CA GLU A 184 -12.76 5.36 -18.97
C GLU A 184 -11.27 5.08 -18.67
N ALA A 185 -10.59 6.05 -18.05
CA ALA A 185 -9.17 5.97 -17.81
C ALA A 185 -8.75 6.63 -16.51
N HIS A 186 -7.64 6.18 -15.95
CA HIS A 186 -6.87 6.94 -14.98
C HIS A 186 -5.90 7.86 -15.71
N THR A 187 -5.73 9.08 -15.19
CA THR A 187 -4.77 10.04 -15.75
C THR A 187 -3.79 10.47 -14.67
N LEU A 188 -2.52 10.36 -14.97
CA LEU A 188 -1.42 10.76 -14.11
C LEU A 188 -0.71 11.96 -14.73
N HIS A 189 -0.65 13.06 -14.00
CA HIS A 189 0.09 14.25 -14.41
C HIS A 189 1.49 14.23 -13.81
N MET A 190 2.52 14.16 -14.62
CA MET A 190 3.89 13.94 -14.18
C MET A 190 4.90 14.92 -14.84
N PRO A 191 4.63 16.22 -14.86
CA PRO A 191 5.51 17.17 -15.54
C PRO A 191 6.89 17.27 -14.89
N VAL A 192 6.98 17.22 -13.56
CA VAL A 192 8.25 17.32 -12.83
C VAL A 192 9.10 16.08 -13.05
N HIS A 193 8.49 14.89 -12.96
CA HIS A 193 9.20 13.63 -13.20
C HIS A 193 9.71 13.53 -14.64
N THR A 194 8.96 14.05 -15.61
CA THR A 194 9.32 14.02 -17.02
C THR A 194 10.25 15.15 -17.43
N GLN A 195 10.38 16.21 -16.62
CA GLN A 195 11.31 17.30 -16.86
C GLN A 195 12.75 16.77 -16.90
N PRO A 196 13.53 17.00 -17.97
CA PRO A 196 14.94 16.63 -17.98
C PRO A 196 15.66 17.32 -16.83
N PRO A 197 16.49 16.62 -16.07
CA PRO A 197 17.40 17.29 -15.15
C PRO A 197 18.37 18.13 -15.98
N PHE A 198 18.61 19.37 -15.60
CA PHE A 198 19.49 20.33 -16.30
C PHE A 198 20.93 19.82 -16.54
N ASN A 199 21.33 18.76 -15.82
CA ASN A 199 22.65 18.15 -15.92
C ASN A 199 22.60 16.64 -16.19
N ALA A 200 21.63 16.15 -16.92
CA ALA A 200 21.30 14.73 -16.88
C ALA A 200 22.06 13.88 -17.88
N GLN A 201 22.90 13.07 -17.31
CA GLN A 201 23.36 11.82 -17.93
C GLN A 201 22.78 10.58 -17.22
N ALA A 202 21.94 10.78 -16.21
CA ALA A 202 21.34 9.66 -15.49
C ALA A 202 19.99 9.26 -16.11
N PRO A 203 19.77 7.98 -16.37
CA PRO A 203 18.48 7.50 -16.84
C PRO A 203 17.39 7.82 -15.82
N ARG A 204 16.20 8.16 -16.31
CA ARG A 204 15.06 8.39 -15.41
C ARG A 204 14.66 7.10 -14.74
N PRO A 205 14.35 7.14 -13.43
CA PRO A 205 13.88 5.96 -12.75
C PRO A 205 12.52 5.55 -13.29
N SER A 206 12.27 4.24 -13.32
CA SER A 206 10.94 3.69 -13.64
C SER A 206 9.92 4.16 -12.63
N VAL A 207 8.71 4.43 -13.10
CA VAL A 207 7.55 4.76 -12.28
C VAL A 207 6.75 3.50 -12.00
N TYR A 208 6.23 3.37 -10.79
CA TYR A 208 5.41 2.25 -10.36
C TYR A 208 4.03 2.75 -9.90
N LEU A 209 3.00 1.96 -10.16
CA LEU A 209 1.60 2.19 -9.77
C LEU A 209 1.06 1.05 -8.93
#